data_19af35ee0035fb3aec911606ed5b0565
#
_entry.id   19af35ee0035fb3aec911606ed5b0565
#
_cell.length_a   1.000
_cell.length_b   1.000
_cell.length_c   1.000
_cell.angle_alpha   90.00
_cell.angle_beta   90.00
_cell.angle_gamma   90.00
#
_symmetry.space_group_name_H-M   'P 1'
#
loop_
_entity.id
_entity.type
_entity.pdbx_description
1 polymer ?
#
loop_
_entity_poly.entity_id
_entity_poly.type
_entity_poly.pdbx_seq_one_letter_code
_entity_poly.pdbx_strand_id
1 'polypeptide(L)'
;MSSSPLVRGYEVVIGLETHAQLSTQSKIFSGASTAFGAEPNTQACAVDLALPGTLPVMNREAVDRAIRFGLAIGAKVAPLSIFARKNYFYPDLPKGYQISQYEIPVVQGGKVSFMLGEVRKTVNLTRAHLEEDAGKSLHEDYHGQSGIDLNRAGTPLLEIVTEPDMRSAAEAVEYARALHALVMWLGICDGNMQEGSFRCDANV
;
A
#
# COMPACT_ATOMS: atom_id res chain seq x y z
N MET A 1 31.95 9.06 9.13
CA MET A 1 30.86 9.00 8.14
C MET A 1 31.39 8.20 6.97
N SER A 2 30.90 6.97 6.78
CA SER A 2 31.29 6.16 5.62
C SER A 2 30.62 6.78 4.40
N SER A 3 31.40 7.31 3.48
CA SER A 3 30.88 7.81 2.19
C SER A 3 30.29 6.61 1.44
N SER A 4 29.05 6.74 1.00
CA SER A 4 28.42 5.74 0.14
C SER A 4 29.26 5.54 -1.12
N PRO A 5 29.47 4.31 -1.60
CA PRO A 5 30.24 4.10 -2.81
C PRO A 5 29.54 4.75 -4.01
N LEU A 6 30.30 5.53 -4.79
CA LEU A 6 29.78 6.14 -6.00
C LEU A 6 29.69 5.08 -7.13
N VAL A 7 28.57 5.05 -7.84
CA VAL A 7 28.36 4.26 -9.05
C VAL A 7 28.47 5.19 -10.26
N ARG A 8 29.50 5.02 -11.08
CA ARG A 8 29.79 5.89 -12.22
C ARG A 8 29.89 7.40 -11.88
N GLY A 9 30.33 7.72 -10.64
CA GLY A 9 30.42 9.10 -10.17
C GLY A 9 29.16 9.66 -9.52
N TYR A 10 28.09 8.87 -9.43
CA TYR A 10 26.83 9.26 -8.81
C TYR A 10 26.61 8.54 -7.48
N GLU A 11 26.04 9.24 -6.51
CA GLU A 11 25.56 8.64 -5.29
C GLU A 11 24.24 7.91 -5.56
N VAL A 12 24.12 6.66 -5.11
CA VAL A 12 22.86 5.91 -5.16
C VAL A 12 21.95 6.41 -4.03
N VAL A 13 20.74 6.81 -4.39
CA VAL A 13 19.72 7.28 -3.46
C VAL A 13 18.45 6.49 -3.73
N ILE A 14 17.92 5.79 -2.71
CA ILE A 14 16.78 4.89 -2.86
C ILE A 14 15.68 5.27 -1.88
N GLY A 15 14.47 5.42 -2.40
CA GLY A 15 13.22 5.47 -1.67
C GLY A 15 12.30 4.31 -2.07
N LEU A 16 11.49 3.84 -1.13
CA LEU A 16 10.52 2.77 -1.38
C LEU A 16 9.10 3.24 -1.11
N GLU A 17 8.18 2.80 -1.98
CA GLU A 17 6.74 2.89 -1.80
C GLU A 17 6.22 1.46 -1.63
N THR A 18 5.62 1.17 -0.49
CA THR A 18 5.15 -0.18 -0.15
C THR A 18 3.66 -0.17 0.06
N HIS A 19 2.96 -1.03 -0.68
CA HIS A 19 1.52 -1.23 -0.57
C HIS A 19 1.24 -2.49 0.24
N ALA A 20 0.57 -2.34 1.37
CA ALA A 20 0.11 -3.45 2.20
C ALA A 20 -1.43 -3.51 2.17
N GLN A 21 -2.00 -4.57 1.61
CA GLN A 21 -3.44 -4.82 1.72
C GLN A 21 -3.79 -5.11 3.18
N LEU A 22 -4.73 -4.35 3.71
CA LEU A 22 -5.17 -4.52 5.09
C LEU A 22 -6.12 -5.72 5.19
N SER A 23 -5.85 -6.62 6.13
CA SER A 23 -6.59 -7.88 6.33
C SER A 23 -7.98 -7.65 6.95
N THR A 24 -8.80 -6.79 6.34
CA THR A 24 -10.20 -6.56 6.73
C THR A 24 -11.11 -7.56 6.05
N GLN A 25 -12.29 -7.81 6.59
CA GLN A 25 -13.29 -8.71 5.97
C GLN A 25 -14.08 -8.04 4.86
N SER A 26 -14.17 -6.72 4.88
CA SER A 26 -14.84 -5.93 3.84
C SER A 26 -13.93 -4.83 3.30
N LYS A 27 -14.29 -4.30 2.15
CA LYS A 27 -13.55 -3.27 1.44
C LYS A 27 -13.52 -1.94 2.20
N ILE A 28 -12.67 -1.01 1.73
CA ILE A 28 -12.43 0.25 2.43
C ILE A 28 -13.68 1.14 2.49
N PHE A 29 -14.53 1.12 1.45
CA PHE A 29 -15.70 1.99 1.34
C PHE A 29 -17.01 1.24 1.08
N SER A 30 -16.99 -0.08 1.06
CA SER A 30 -18.16 -0.92 0.80
C SER A 30 -18.17 -2.16 1.67
N GLY A 31 -19.34 -2.84 1.72
CA GLY A 31 -19.50 -4.11 2.42
C GLY A 31 -19.09 -5.34 1.60
N ALA A 32 -18.56 -5.18 0.38
CA ALA A 32 -18.11 -6.32 -0.42
C ALA A 32 -16.93 -7.03 0.23
N SER A 33 -16.84 -8.34 0.01
CA SER A 33 -15.79 -9.19 0.60
C SER A 33 -14.40 -8.86 0.04
N THR A 34 -13.37 -9.03 0.87
CA THR A 34 -11.96 -8.97 0.49
C THR A 34 -11.31 -10.36 0.38
N ALA A 35 -12.09 -11.45 0.51
CA ALA A 35 -11.55 -12.80 0.47
C ALA A 35 -10.89 -13.10 -0.88
N PHE A 36 -9.70 -13.71 -0.84
CA PHE A 36 -8.98 -14.09 -2.05
C PHE A 36 -9.55 -15.37 -2.67
N GLY A 37 -9.44 -15.50 -4.01
CA GLY A 37 -9.74 -16.75 -4.72
C GLY A 37 -11.20 -16.98 -5.11
N ALA A 38 -12.06 -15.97 -4.96
CA ALA A 38 -13.43 -16.04 -5.49
C ALA A 38 -13.46 -15.90 -7.01
N GLU A 39 -14.53 -16.41 -7.63
CA GLU A 39 -14.76 -16.24 -9.07
C GLU A 39 -14.72 -14.77 -9.48
N PRO A 40 -14.14 -14.42 -10.64
CA PRO A 40 -14.00 -13.03 -11.08
C PRO A 40 -15.31 -12.24 -11.02
N ASN A 41 -15.22 -11.00 -10.54
CA ASN A 41 -16.33 -10.04 -10.48
C ASN A 41 -17.50 -10.42 -9.54
N THR A 42 -17.31 -11.38 -8.63
CA THR A 42 -18.35 -11.76 -7.65
C THR A 42 -18.29 -10.96 -6.35
N GLN A 43 -17.20 -10.22 -6.12
CA GLN A 43 -16.98 -9.41 -4.92
C GLN A 43 -16.83 -7.91 -5.23
N ALA A 44 -17.47 -7.42 -6.28
CA ALA A 44 -17.55 -6.01 -6.62
C ALA A 44 -18.99 -5.53 -6.50
N CYS A 45 -19.22 -4.45 -5.75
CA CYS A 45 -20.54 -3.86 -5.59
C CYS A 45 -20.65 -2.48 -6.26
N ALA A 46 -21.83 -1.91 -6.25
CA ALA A 46 -22.11 -0.62 -6.89
C ALA A 46 -21.22 0.52 -6.39
N VAL A 47 -20.81 0.49 -5.11
CA VAL A 47 -19.88 1.49 -4.53
C VAL A 47 -18.49 1.34 -5.13
N ASP A 48 -17.99 0.11 -5.26
CA ASP A 48 -16.65 -0.15 -5.83
C ASP A 48 -16.57 0.26 -7.30
N LEU A 49 -17.71 0.28 -8.00
CA LEU A 49 -17.86 0.68 -9.40
C LEU A 49 -18.25 2.16 -9.58
N ALA A 50 -18.47 2.89 -8.49
CA ALA A 50 -19.01 4.26 -8.49
C ALA A 50 -20.29 4.42 -9.32
N LEU A 51 -21.22 3.47 -9.23
CA LEU A 51 -22.49 3.58 -9.94
C LEU A 51 -23.30 4.76 -9.40
N PRO A 52 -24.15 5.39 -10.23
CA PRO A 52 -24.94 6.54 -9.84
C PRO A 52 -25.78 6.28 -8.57
N GLY A 53 -25.74 7.23 -7.62
CA GLY A 53 -26.51 7.17 -6.38
C GLY A 53 -25.82 6.45 -5.23
N THR A 54 -24.62 5.90 -5.43
CA THR A 54 -23.84 5.26 -4.34
C THR A 54 -22.88 6.24 -3.68
N LEU A 55 -22.69 6.09 -2.37
CA LEU A 55 -21.75 6.87 -1.58
C LEU A 55 -20.83 5.95 -0.78
N PRO A 56 -19.52 6.28 -0.69
CA PRO A 56 -18.57 5.52 0.09
C PRO A 56 -18.83 5.68 1.60
N VAL A 57 -18.67 4.58 2.35
CA VAL A 57 -18.72 4.59 3.82
C VAL A 57 -17.44 3.96 4.34
N MET A 58 -16.66 4.72 5.12
CA MET A 58 -15.34 4.31 5.60
C MET A 58 -15.40 3.09 6.50
N ASN A 59 -14.60 2.08 6.19
CA ASN A 59 -14.39 0.92 7.03
C ASN A 59 -13.50 1.29 8.24
N ARG A 60 -14.08 1.23 9.44
CA ARG A 60 -13.38 1.55 10.69
C ARG A 60 -12.16 0.66 10.91
N GLU A 61 -12.24 -0.63 10.58
CA GLU A 61 -11.15 -1.57 10.79
C GLU A 61 -9.89 -1.20 9.97
N ALA A 62 -10.06 -0.64 8.78
CA ALA A 62 -8.93 -0.14 7.98
C ALA A 62 -8.21 1.02 8.70
N VAL A 63 -8.98 1.92 9.31
CA VAL A 63 -8.41 3.03 10.11
C VAL A 63 -7.68 2.49 11.35
N ASP A 64 -8.30 1.57 12.08
CA ASP A 64 -7.71 0.98 13.30
C ASP A 64 -6.38 0.27 12.98
N ARG A 65 -6.26 -0.41 11.84
CA ARG A 65 -5.02 -1.04 11.37
C ARG A 65 -3.96 -0.02 10.99
N ALA A 66 -4.33 1.06 10.31
CA ALA A 66 -3.39 2.14 9.98
C ALA A 66 -2.88 2.85 11.25
N ILE A 67 -3.73 3.09 12.24
CA ILE A 67 -3.34 3.65 13.53
C ILE A 67 -2.37 2.71 14.24
N ARG A 68 -2.64 1.41 14.26
CA ARG A 68 -1.75 0.39 14.86
C ARG A 68 -0.36 0.42 14.23
N PHE A 69 -0.29 0.53 12.92
CA PHE A 69 0.98 0.71 12.21
C PHE A 69 1.69 1.99 12.64
N GLY A 70 1.00 3.13 12.62
CA GLY A 70 1.56 4.42 13.01
C GLY A 70 2.16 4.42 14.43
N LEU A 71 1.46 3.82 15.39
CA LEU A 71 1.93 3.68 16.76
C LEU A 71 3.21 2.81 16.87
N ALA A 72 3.24 1.70 16.10
CA ALA A 72 4.38 0.77 16.13
C ALA A 72 5.69 1.39 15.61
N ILE A 73 5.61 2.32 14.65
CA ILE A 73 6.77 3.00 14.07
C ILE A 73 7.10 4.35 14.74
N GLY A 74 6.38 4.69 15.82
CA GLY A 74 6.55 5.96 16.52
C GLY A 74 6.18 7.19 15.70
N ALA A 75 5.23 7.05 14.79
CA ALA A 75 4.73 8.13 13.96
C ALA A 75 3.67 8.98 14.68
N LYS A 76 3.40 10.15 14.12
CA LYS A 76 2.25 10.94 14.50
C LYS A 76 1.00 10.42 13.80
N VAL A 77 0.02 9.97 14.57
CA VAL A 77 -1.33 9.67 14.05
C VAL A 77 -2.12 10.96 13.98
N ALA A 78 -2.66 11.28 12.79
CA ALA A 78 -3.44 12.48 12.58
C ALA A 78 -4.81 12.38 13.26
N PRO A 79 -5.23 13.35 14.08
CA PRO A 79 -6.55 13.34 14.72
C PRO A 79 -7.68 13.58 13.71
N LEU A 80 -7.35 14.17 12.57
CA LEU A 80 -8.20 14.36 11.41
C LEU A 80 -7.39 14.02 10.17
N SER A 81 -7.92 13.21 9.27
CA SER A 81 -7.32 12.94 7.96
C SER A 81 -8.32 13.21 6.85
N ILE A 82 -7.80 13.50 5.66
CA ILE A 82 -8.60 13.91 4.50
C ILE A 82 -8.35 12.92 3.37
N PHE A 83 -9.45 12.47 2.73
CA PHE A 83 -9.38 11.75 1.47
C PHE A 83 -9.51 12.71 0.30
N ALA A 84 -8.73 12.44 -0.74
CA ALA A 84 -8.74 13.13 -2.03
C ALA A 84 -9.03 12.12 -3.13
N ARG A 85 -9.16 12.60 -4.38
CA ARG A 85 -9.31 11.76 -5.56
C ARG A 85 -8.09 11.89 -6.44
N LYS A 86 -7.40 10.76 -6.67
CA LYS A 86 -6.32 10.63 -7.64
C LYS A 86 -6.93 10.16 -8.96
N ASN A 87 -7.05 11.07 -9.92
CA ASN A 87 -7.70 10.78 -11.21
C ASN A 87 -6.69 10.12 -12.16
N TYR A 88 -6.99 8.93 -12.63
CA TYR A 88 -6.28 8.23 -13.71
C TYR A 88 -7.19 7.16 -14.33
N PHE A 89 -6.88 6.72 -15.56
CA PHE A 89 -7.77 5.88 -16.34
C PHE A 89 -7.08 4.57 -16.70
N TYR A 90 -7.57 3.48 -16.12
CA TYR A 90 -7.19 2.11 -16.44
C TYR A 90 -8.43 1.23 -16.49
N PRO A 91 -8.44 0.15 -17.30
CA PRO A 91 -9.59 -0.73 -17.39
C PRO A 91 -10.01 -1.37 -16.06
N ASP A 92 -9.04 -1.65 -15.18
CA ASP A 92 -9.25 -2.22 -13.85
C ASP A 92 -9.57 -1.17 -12.76
N LEU A 93 -9.70 0.10 -13.16
CA LEU A 93 -10.18 1.18 -12.32
C LEU A 93 -11.43 1.84 -12.93
N PRO A 94 -12.61 1.19 -12.86
CA PRO A 94 -13.80 1.61 -13.61
C PRO A 94 -14.33 2.99 -13.21
N LYS A 95 -13.99 3.46 -12.00
CA LYS A 95 -14.37 4.80 -11.51
C LYS A 95 -13.64 5.94 -12.20
N GLY A 96 -12.46 5.66 -12.79
CA GLY A 96 -11.58 6.68 -13.33
C GLY A 96 -10.87 7.53 -12.26
N TYR A 97 -11.02 7.18 -11.00
CA TYR A 97 -10.29 7.79 -9.87
C TYR A 97 -10.09 6.78 -8.74
N GLN A 98 -9.07 6.99 -7.95
CA GLN A 98 -8.78 6.27 -6.71
C GLN A 98 -9.00 7.23 -5.53
N ILE A 99 -9.72 6.79 -4.52
CA ILE A 99 -9.81 7.53 -3.25
C ILE A 99 -8.54 7.21 -2.46
N SER A 100 -7.78 8.25 -2.14
CA SER A 100 -6.50 8.17 -1.45
C SER A 100 -6.32 9.36 -0.51
N GLN A 101 -5.26 9.40 0.28
CA GLN A 101 -4.93 10.51 1.16
C GLN A 101 -3.63 11.16 0.69
N TYR A 102 -3.56 12.49 0.66
CA TYR A 102 -2.36 13.23 0.27
C TYR A 102 -1.98 14.31 1.28
N GLU A 103 -2.84 15.31 1.47
CA GLU A 103 -2.54 16.49 2.30
C GLU A 103 -2.44 16.16 3.79
N ILE A 104 -3.40 15.39 4.31
CA ILE A 104 -3.43 14.99 5.72
C ILE A 104 -3.61 13.47 5.79
N PRO A 105 -2.52 12.69 5.61
CA PRO A 105 -2.55 11.24 5.75
C PRO A 105 -2.78 10.83 7.21
N VAL A 106 -3.31 9.62 7.41
CA VAL A 106 -3.59 9.09 8.75
C VAL A 106 -2.32 8.93 9.59
N VAL A 107 -1.18 8.64 8.97
CA VAL A 107 0.13 8.46 9.61
C VAL A 107 1.15 9.42 9.01
N GLN A 108 1.79 10.23 9.84
CA GLN A 108 2.77 11.24 9.43
C GLN A 108 4.13 10.94 10.07
N GLY A 109 5.15 10.79 9.23
CA GLY A 109 6.49 10.46 9.68
C GLY A 109 6.61 9.04 10.25
N GLY A 110 7.50 8.86 11.22
CA GLY A 110 7.85 7.57 11.80
C GLY A 110 9.14 7.02 11.23
N LYS A 111 9.56 5.85 11.71
CA LYS A 111 10.82 5.23 11.30
C LYS A 111 10.79 3.71 11.45
N VAL A 112 11.48 3.03 10.56
CA VAL A 112 11.70 1.59 10.63
C VAL A 112 13.19 1.33 10.75
N SER A 113 13.58 0.52 11.75
CA SER A 113 14.97 0.12 11.99
C SER A 113 15.15 -1.35 11.63
N PHE A 114 16.31 -1.67 11.07
CA PHE A 114 16.68 -3.04 10.69
C PHE A 114 18.19 -3.26 10.90
N MET A 115 18.63 -4.49 10.82
CA MET A 115 20.05 -4.84 10.89
C MET A 115 20.59 -5.08 9.48
N LEU A 116 21.71 -4.46 9.15
CA LEU A 116 22.51 -4.75 7.95
C LEU A 116 23.84 -5.37 8.43
N GLY A 117 23.90 -6.68 8.46
CA GLY A 117 24.92 -7.39 9.20
C GLY A 117 24.85 -7.05 10.69
N GLU A 118 25.92 -6.52 11.26
CA GLU A 118 25.96 -6.10 12.69
C GLU A 118 25.59 -4.62 12.90
N VAL A 119 25.34 -3.89 11.84
CA VAL A 119 25.04 -2.44 11.89
C VAL A 119 23.55 -2.20 11.89
N ARG A 120 23.08 -1.49 12.92
CA ARG A 120 21.68 -1.02 12.93
C ARG A 120 21.51 0.18 12.01
N LYS A 121 20.60 0.05 11.06
CA LYS A 121 20.16 1.10 10.14
C LYS A 121 18.75 1.55 10.49
N THR A 122 18.41 2.77 10.11
CA THR A 122 17.07 3.35 10.29
C THR A 122 16.71 4.14 9.06
N VAL A 123 15.50 3.93 8.55
CA VAL A 123 14.90 4.67 7.45
C VAL A 123 13.71 5.44 7.99
N ASN A 124 13.67 6.72 7.70
CA ASN A 124 12.53 7.57 8.03
C ASN A 124 11.40 7.37 7.03
N LEU A 125 10.19 7.55 7.50
CA LEU A 125 9.00 7.52 6.66
C LEU A 125 8.48 8.95 6.47
N THR A 126 8.07 9.26 5.27
CA THR A 126 7.35 10.49 4.95
C THR A 126 5.93 10.39 5.50
N ARG A 127 5.27 9.27 5.19
CA ARG A 127 3.88 9.02 5.60
C ARG A 127 3.51 7.55 5.41
N ALA A 128 2.38 7.18 6.01
CA ALA A 128 1.59 6.06 5.54
C ALA A 128 0.13 6.52 5.43
N HIS A 129 -0.51 6.19 4.31
CA HIS A 129 -1.83 6.69 4.01
C HIS A 129 -2.76 5.58 3.51
N LEU A 130 -4.05 5.77 3.78
CA LEU A 130 -5.09 4.86 3.34
C LEU A 130 -5.52 5.17 1.92
N GLU A 131 -5.72 4.12 1.14
CA GLU A 131 -6.26 4.19 -0.21
C GLU A 131 -7.00 2.90 -0.58
N GLU A 132 -7.67 2.90 -1.71
CA GLU A 132 -8.32 1.71 -2.27
C GLU A 132 -7.44 1.06 -3.35
N ASP A 133 -7.42 -0.28 -3.38
CA ASP A 133 -6.73 -1.00 -4.46
C ASP A 133 -7.55 -0.95 -5.77
N ALA A 134 -6.88 -1.08 -6.90
CA ALA A 134 -7.50 -1.30 -8.21
C ALA A 134 -7.88 -2.77 -8.42
N GLY A 135 -8.68 -3.06 -9.44
CA GLY A 135 -8.94 -4.43 -9.90
C GLY A 135 -7.70 -5.08 -10.51
N LYS A 136 -7.90 -6.15 -11.25
CA LYS A 136 -6.85 -6.86 -11.98
C LYS A 136 -7.17 -6.92 -13.46
N SER A 137 -6.16 -6.70 -14.31
CA SER A 137 -6.21 -7.03 -15.72
C SER A 137 -5.67 -8.44 -15.93
N LEU A 138 -6.44 -9.31 -16.58
CA LEU A 138 -6.11 -10.71 -16.84
C LEU A 138 -5.70 -10.84 -18.32
N HIS A 139 -4.45 -11.23 -18.58
CA HIS A 139 -3.90 -11.26 -19.94
C HIS A 139 -3.72 -12.68 -20.49
N GLU A 140 -3.64 -13.70 -19.62
CA GLU A 140 -3.19 -15.04 -20.00
C GLU A 140 -4.27 -15.91 -20.63
N ASP A 141 -5.56 -15.70 -20.30
CA ASP A 141 -6.65 -16.58 -20.70
C ASP A 141 -7.49 -16.05 -21.89
N TYR A 142 -7.13 -14.89 -22.44
CA TYR A 142 -7.95 -14.20 -23.43
C TYR A 142 -7.15 -13.88 -24.69
N HIS A 143 -7.23 -14.74 -25.71
CA HIS A 143 -6.55 -14.57 -27.01
C HIS A 143 -6.85 -13.17 -27.62
N GLY A 144 -5.89 -12.24 -27.51
CA GLY A 144 -6.01 -10.89 -28.07
C GLY A 144 -6.97 -9.94 -27.33
N GLN A 145 -7.45 -10.33 -26.15
CA GLN A 145 -8.29 -9.52 -25.27
C GLN A 145 -7.71 -9.53 -23.85
N SER A 146 -8.12 -8.57 -23.04
CA SER A 146 -7.83 -8.57 -21.59
C SER A 146 -9.13 -8.75 -20.82
N GLY A 147 -9.16 -9.71 -19.94
CA GLY A 147 -10.22 -9.83 -18.93
C GLY A 147 -10.03 -8.81 -17.83
N ILE A 148 -11.10 -8.38 -17.19
CA ILE A 148 -11.06 -7.49 -16.03
C ILE A 148 -11.73 -8.18 -14.85
N ASP A 149 -10.99 -8.34 -13.76
CA ASP A 149 -11.50 -8.84 -12.49
C ASP A 149 -11.49 -7.69 -11.46
N LEU A 150 -12.67 -7.30 -11.00
CA LEU A 150 -12.88 -6.21 -10.06
C LEU A 150 -12.99 -6.68 -8.59
N ASN A 151 -12.74 -7.95 -8.30
CA ASN A 151 -12.80 -8.45 -6.93
C ASN A 151 -11.83 -7.73 -5.99
N ARG A 152 -10.66 -7.33 -6.49
CA ARG A 152 -9.68 -6.55 -5.71
C ARG A 152 -10.03 -5.06 -5.61
N ALA A 153 -10.78 -4.50 -6.55
CA ALA A 153 -11.13 -3.08 -6.56
C ALA A 153 -11.80 -2.66 -5.24
N GLY A 154 -11.25 -1.65 -4.58
CA GLY A 154 -11.73 -1.18 -3.27
C GLY A 154 -11.20 -1.96 -2.06
N THR A 155 -10.31 -2.94 -2.23
CA THR A 155 -9.60 -3.55 -1.10
C THR A 155 -8.78 -2.48 -0.37
N PRO A 156 -8.85 -2.42 0.99
CA PRO A 156 -8.11 -1.40 1.73
C PRO A 156 -6.60 -1.58 1.58
N LEU A 157 -5.90 -0.52 1.18
CA LEU A 157 -4.45 -0.43 1.14
C LEU A 157 -3.93 0.56 2.18
N LEU A 158 -2.78 0.24 2.74
CA LEU A 158 -1.89 1.18 3.41
C LEU A 158 -0.65 1.35 2.55
N GLU A 159 -0.51 2.52 1.91
CA GLU A 159 0.71 2.88 1.19
C GLU A 159 1.69 3.53 2.16
N ILE A 160 2.89 2.95 2.24
CA ILE A 160 3.96 3.34 3.16
C ILE A 160 5.11 3.92 2.34
N VAL A 161 5.35 5.23 2.49
CA VAL A 161 6.34 5.98 1.70
C VAL A 161 7.54 6.33 2.58
N THR A 162 8.73 5.94 2.13
CA THR A 162 9.99 6.27 2.83
C THR A 162 10.54 7.62 2.40
N GLU A 163 11.36 8.22 3.27
CA GLU A 163 12.35 9.18 2.82
C GLU A 163 13.43 8.46 1.98
N PRO A 164 14.13 9.15 1.07
CA PRO A 164 15.16 8.55 0.24
C PRO A 164 16.49 8.37 1.02
N ASP A 165 16.41 7.64 2.13
CA ASP A 165 17.51 7.49 3.09
C ASP A 165 18.46 6.34 2.74
N MET A 166 18.04 5.39 1.91
CA MET A 166 18.82 4.20 1.58
C MET A 166 19.86 4.48 0.48
N ARG A 167 21.00 3.81 0.57
CA ARG A 167 22.16 4.03 -0.29
C ARG A 167 22.66 2.77 -1.00
N SER A 168 21.98 1.64 -0.81
CA SER A 168 22.34 0.39 -1.45
C SER A 168 21.14 -0.55 -1.60
N ALA A 169 21.20 -1.45 -2.58
CA ALA A 169 20.22 -2.51 -2.76
C ALA A 169 20.09 -3.39 -1.50
N ALA A 170 21.18 -3.65 -0.79
CA ALA A 170 21.17 -4.42 0.45
C ALA A 170 20.36 -3.72 1.55
N GLU A 171 20.49 -2.39 1.69
CA GLU A 171 19.66 -1.62 2.62
C GLU A 171 18.17 -1.70 2.25
N ALA A 172 17.84 -1.57 0.96
CA ALA A 172 16.47 -1.66 0.48
C ALA A 172 15.84 -3.04 0.76
N VAL A 173 16.60 -4.10 0.53
CA VAL A 173 16.15 -5.49 0.80
C VAL A 173 15.89 -5.71 2.29
N GLU A 174 16.83 -5.32 3.15
CA GLU A 174 16.66 -5.54 4.60
C GLU A 174 15.57 -4.62 5.19
N TYR A 175 15.41 -3.41 4.69
CA TYR A 175 14.28 -2.56 5.02
C TYR A 175 12.95 -3.22 4.65
N ALA A 176 12.82 -3.68 3.37
CA ALA A 176 11.59 -4.33 2.90
C ALA A 176 11.24 -5.59 3.72
N ARG A 177 12.26 -6.41 4.08
CA ARG A 177 12.09 -7.57 4.97
C ARG A 177 11.60 -7.16 6.36
N ALA A 178 12.19 -6.13 6.94
CA ALA A 178 11.79 -5.63 8.26
C ALA A 178 10.37 -5.09 8.26
N LEU A 179 9.99 -4.33 7.22
CA LEU A 179 8.64 -3.80 7.06
C LEU A 179 7.62 -4.92 6.84
N HIS A 180 7.93 -5.90 5.98
CA HIS A 180 7.09 -7.08 5.75
C HIS A 180 6.83 -7.84 7.07
N ALA A 181 7.88 -8.15 7.81
CA ALA A 181 7.76 -8.80 9.11
C ALA A 181 6.93 -7.98 10.10
N LEU A 182 7.09 -6.64 10.10
CA LEU A 182 6.35 -5.74 10.97
C LEU A 182 4.84 -5.77 10.70
N VAL A 183 4.42 -5.63 9.43
CA VAL A 183 2.99 -5.60 9.08
C VAL A 183 2.30 -6.94 9.37
N MET A 184 3.02 -8.06 9.21
CA MET A 184 2.54 -9.38 9.60
C MET A 184 2.44 -9.53 11.12
N TRP A 185 3.47 -9.13 11.87
CA TRP A 185 3.50 -9.17 13.33
C TRP A 185 2.37 -8.36 13.95
N LEU A 186 2.07 -7.19 13.38
CA LEU A 186 0.96 -6.34 13.81
C LEU A 186 -0.43 -6.92 13.43
N GLY A 187 -0.48 -7.96 12.62
CA GLY A 187 -1.71 -8.56 12.13
C GLY A 187 -2.54 -7.61 11.27
N ILE A 188 -1.89 -6.68 10.56
CA ILE A 188 -2.57 -5.72 9.68
C ILE A 188 -2.59 -6.16 8.22
N CYS A 189 -1.66 -7.01 7.81
CA CYS A 189 -1.51 -7.57 6.47
C CYS A 189 -1.05 -9.02 6.59
N ASP A 190 -1.46 -9.90 5.68
CA ASP A 190 -1.00 -11.30 5.63
C ASP A 190 0.39 -11.46 5.02
N GLY A 191 0.88 -10.42 4.34
CA GLY A 191 2.19 -10.39 3.70
C GLY A 191 2.34 -11.28 2.47
N ASN A 192 1.24 -11.83 1.92
CA ASN A 192 1.30 -12.72 0.78
C ASN A 192 1.64 -11.97 -0.51
N MET A 193 2.91 -12.00 -0.89
CA MET A 193 3.40 -11.33 -2.11
C MET A 193 2.86 -11.98 -3.39
N GLN A 194 2.57 -13.27 -3.39
CA GLN A 194 2.06 -13.99 -4.57
C GLN A 194 0.61 -13.58 -4.88
N GLU A 195 -0.17 -13.30 -3.86
CA GLU A 195 -1.54 -12.78 -3.99
C GLU A 195 -1.57 -11.27 -4.22
N GLY A 196 -0.42 -10.59 -4.06
CA GLY A 196 -0.30 -9.14 -4.19
C GLY A 196 -0.70 -8.37 -2.93
N SER A 197 -0.79 -9.05 -1.78
CA SER A 197 -1.12 -8.40 -0.51
C SER A 197 0.01 -7.50 0.00
N PHE A 198 1.25 -7.74 -0.47
CA PHE A 198 2.40 -6.91 -0.17
C PHE A 198 3.21 -6.66 -1.45
N ARG A 199 3.29 -5.39 -1.86
CA ARG A 199 4.00 -4.95 -3.08
C ARG A 199 4.94 -3.82 -2.72
N CYS A 200 6.07 -3.73 -3.42
CA CYS A 200 7.08 -2.70 -3.15
C CYS A 200 7.62 -2.15 -4.47
N ASP A 201 7.53 -0.85 -4.63
CA ASP A 201 8.08 -0.10 -5.74
C ASP A 201 9.33 0.66 -5.28
N ALA A 202 10.41 0.58 -6.07
CA ALA A 202 11.69 1.19 -5.76
C ALA A 202 11.99 2.35 -6.71
N ASN A 203 12.22 3.52 -6.12
CA ASN A 203 12.68 4.72 -6.80
C ASN A 203 14.18 4.89 -6.56
N VAL A 204 14.97 4.96 -7.64
CA VAL A 204 16.43 5.03 -7.59
C VAL A 204 16.94 6.23 -8.39
#